data_7d0cc699e4e62f9bff57e9b276b8c69a
#
_entry.id   7d0cc699e4e62f9bff57e9b276b8c69a
#
_cell.length_a   1.000
_cell.length_b   1.000
_cell.length_c   1.000
_cell.angle_alpha   90.00
_cell.angle_beta   90.00
_cell.angle_gamma   90.00
#
_symmetry.space_group_name_H-M   'P 1'
#
loop_
_entity.id
_entity.type
_entity.pdbx_description
1 polymer ?
#
loop_
_entity_poly.entity_id
_entity_poly.type
_entity_poly.pdbx_seq_one_letter_code
_entity_poly.pdbx_strand_id
1 'polypeptide(L)' 'LKGTVKWFNAEKGYGFLQVEGGDDVFVHFSAIQGDGFKTLEEGQAVEFEITDGNRGPQAANVIKL' A
#
# COMPACT_ATOMS: atom_id res chain seq x y z
N LEU A 1 -0.79 -11.06 1.98
CA LEU A 1 0.03 -10.89 0.78
C LEU A 1 1.24 -10.01 1.06
N LYS A 2 2.33 -10.32 0.41
CA LYS A 2 3.56 -9.53 0.50
C LYS A 2 3.80 -8.83 -0.83
N GLY A 3 4.36 -7.63 -0.74
CA GLY A 3 4.72 -6.87 -1.92
C GLY A 3 5.67 -5.76 -1.58
N THR A 4 5.89 -4.89 -2.54
CA THR A 4 6.75 -3.73 -2.36
C THR A 4 6.02 -2.48 -2.79
N VAL A 5 6.43 -1.34 -2.23
CA VAL A 5 5.87 -0.05 -2.61
C VAL A 5 6.43 0.34 -3.96
N LYS A 6 5.55 0.51 -4.94
CA LYS A 6 5.95 0.98 -6.25
C LYS A 6 6.23 2.47 -6.22
N TRP A 7 5.30 3.24 -5.67
CA TRP A 7 5.49 4.65 -5.35
C TRP A 7 4.40 5.08 -4.37
N PHE A 8 4.67 6.15 -3.64
CA PHE A 8 3.70 6.70 -2.70
C PHE A 8 3.88 8.21 -2.62
N ASN A 9 2.78 8.95 -2.69
CA ASN A 9 2.79 10.40 -2.57
C ASN A 9 2.26 10.78 -1.19
N ALA A 10 3.16 11.20 -0.31
CA ALA A 10 2.80 11.52 1.06
C ALA A 10 1.88 12.74 1.18
N GLU A 11 2.00 13.68 0.26
CA GLU A 11 1.14 14.87 0.25
C GLU A 11 -0.30 14.51 -0.07
N LYS A 12 -0.50 13.69 -1.08
CA LYS A 12 -1.82 13.28 -1.52
C LYS A 12 -2.37 12.12 -0.71
N GLY A 13 -1.49 11.36 -0.05
CA GLY A 13 -1.87 10.29 0.82
C GLY A 13 -2.23 8.98 0.12
N TYR A 14 -1.70 8.73 -1.07
CA TYR A 14 -1.94 7.47 -1.77
C TYR A 14 -0.77 7.07 -2.65
N GLY A 15 -0.81 5.83 -3.09
CA GLY A 15 0.19 5.29 -4.00
C GLY A 15 -0.20 3.91 -4.48
N PHE A 16 0.80 3.16 -4.92
CA PHE A 16 0.58 1.81 -5.42
C PHE A 16 1.58 0.84 -4.85
N LEU A 17 1.09 -0.35 -4.53
CA LEU A 17 1.92 -1.47 -4.12
C LEU A 17 1.99 -2.46 -5.27
N GLN A 18 3.13 -3.12 -5.40
CA GLN A 18 3.31 -4.15 -6.40
C GLN A 18 3.30 -5.51 -5.70
N VAL A 19 2.35 -6.35 -6.08
CA VAL A 19 2.27 -7.71 -5.58
C VAL A 19 3.30 -8.54 -6.32
N GLU A 20 4.04 -9.37 -5.62
CA GLU A 20 5.04 -10.22 -6.25
C GLU A 20 4.38 -11.11 -7.31
N GLY A 21 4.83 -10.96 -8.54
CA GLY A 21 4.30 -11.71 -9.67
C GLY A 21 2.90 -11.30 -10.11
N GLY A 22 2.40 -10.18 -9.64
CA GLY A 22 1.04 -9.75 -9.91
C GLY A 22 0.91 -8.29 -10.30
N ASP A 23 -0.32 -7.79 -10.21
CA ASP A 23 -0.68 -6.44 -10.62
C ASP A 23 -0.42 -5.42 -9.53
N ASP A 24 -0.46 -4.14 -9.91
CA ASP A 24 -0.37 -3.05 -8.96
C ASP A 24 -1.67 -2.93 -8.17
N VAL A 25 -1.55 -2.60 -6.89
CA VAL A 25 -2.69 -2.45 -6.00
C VAL A 25 -2.68 -1.05 -5.41
N PHE A 26 -3.81 -0.35 -5.50
CA PHE A 26 -3.95 0.98 -4.94
C PHE A 26 -3.85 0.93 -3.41
N VAL A 27 -3.16 1.90 -2.81
CA VAL A 27 -3.06 2.02 -1.36
C VAL A 27 -3.32 3.47 -0.94
N HIS A 28 -4.15 3.63 0.09
CA HIS A 28 -4.43 4.94 0.69
C HIS A 28 -3.81 4.98 2.08
N PHE A 29 -3.40 6.16 2.55
CA PHE A 29 -2.72 6.26 3.84
C PHE A 29 -3.55 5.70 5.00
N SER A 30 -4.88 5.77 4.89
CA SER A 30 -5.77 5.24 5.93
C SER A 30 -5.65 3.72 6.11
N ALA A 31 -5.10 3.02 5.12
CA ALA A 31 -4.92 1.57 5.18
C ALA A 31 -3.61 1.17 5.85
N ILE A 32 -2.71 2.12 6.10
CA ILE A 32 -1.41 1.84 6.71
C ILE A 32 -1.58 1.71 8.23
N GLN A 33 -1.12 0.59 8.78
CA GLN A 33 -1.19 0.34 10.21
C GLN A 33 -0.02 0.98 10.93
N GLY A 34 -0.22 1.28 12.21
CA GLY A 34 0.82 1.82 13.07
C GLY A 34 0.51 3.22 13.56
N ASP A 35 1.33 3.66 14.51
CA ASP A 35 1.23 5.01 15.08
C ASP A 35 2.14 5.97 14.32
N GLY A 36 1.80 7.25 14.39
CA GLY A 36 2.64 8.29 13.81
C GLY A 36 2.41 8.50 12.34
N PHE A 37 3.48 8.83 11.63
CA PHE A 37 3.41 9.21 10.23
C PHE A 37 3.08 8.02 9.34
N LYS A 38 1.95 8.09 8.68
CA LYS A 38 1.49 7.02 7.79
C LYS A 38 1.96 7.29 6.37
N THR A 39 3.20 6.94 6.11
CA THR A 39 3.80 7.09 4.79
C THR A 39 4.58 5.84 4.41
N LEU A 40 4.80 5.67 3.12
CA LEU A 40 5.54 4.55 2.58
C LEU A 40 6.67 5.07 1.70
N GLU A 41 7.75 4.31 1.61
CA GLU A 41 8.88 4.63 0.76
C GLU A 41 8.94 3.67 -0.43
N GLU A 42 9.38 4.19 -1.57
CA GLU A 42 9.54 3.38 -2.77
C GLU A 42 10.49 2.21 -2.51
N GLY A 43 10.05 1.02 -2.93
CA GLY A 43 10.81 -0.20 -2.74
C GLY A 43 10.67 -0.86 -1.38
N GLN A 44 9.94 -0.23 -0.45
CA GLN A 44 9.76 -0.78 0.89
C GLN A 44 8.93 -2.07 0.86
N ALA A 45 9.36 -3.08 1.60
CA ALA A 45 8.60 -4.32 1.73
C ALA A 45 7.41 -4.11 2.65
N VAL A 46 6.27 -4.64 2.26
CA VAL A 46 5.03 -4.51 3.04
C VAL A 46 4.24 -5.80 2.98
N GLU A 47 3.37 -5.97 3.95
CA GLU A 47 2.37 -7.04 3.95
C GLU A 47 1.00 -6.41 4.02
N PHE A 48 0.04 -6.94 3.28
CA PHE A 48 -1.29 -6.33 3.18
C PHE A 48 -2.33 -7.33 2.70
N GLU A 49 -3.59 -6.91 2.78
CA GLU A 49 -4.72 -7.65 2.23
C GLU A 49 -5.30 -6.87 1.06
N ILE A 50 -6.01 -7.55 0.18
CA ILE A 50 -6.67 -6.91 -0.95
C ILE A 50 -8.17 -6.89 -0.71
N THR A 51 -8.77 -5.72 -0.89
CA THR A 51 -10.22 -5.55 -0.85
C THR A 51 -10.66 -4.86 -2.12
N ASP A 52 -11.95 -4.91 -2.41
CA ASP A 52 -12.51 -4.19 -3.54
C ASP A 52 -12.77 -2.74 -3.13
N GLY A 53 -12.23 -1.82 -3.89
CA GLY A 53 -12.45 -0.39 -3.69
C GLY A 53 -13.06 0.24 -4.92
N ASN A 54 -13.28 1.55 -4.85
CA ASN A 54 -13.88 2.30 -5.97
C ASN A 54 -13.00 2.27 -7.23
N ARG A 55 -11.71 2.06 -7.05
CA ARG A 55 -10.74 2.05 -8.16
C ARG A 55 -10.30 0.64 -8.52
N GLY A 56 -11.02 -0.37 -8.05
CA GLY A 56 -10.63 -1.77 -8.24
C GLY A 56 -9.93 -2.32 -7.01
N PRO A 57 -8.97 -3.23 -7.16
CA PRO A 57 -8.28 -3.81 -6.01
C PRO A 57 -7.57 -2.73 -5.18
N GLN A 58 -7.76 -2.79 -3.87
CA GLN A 58 -7.22 -1.80 -2.94
C GLN A 58 -6.59 -2.51 -1.75
N ALA A 59 -5.44 -2.02 -1.32
CA ALA A 59 -4.74 -2.58 -0.17
C ALA A 59 -5.43 -2.19 1.13
N ALA A 60 -5.46 -3.12 2.08
CA ALA A 60 -5.99 -2.91 3.42
C ALA A 60 -5.04 -3.52 4.43
N ASN A 61 -5.04 -2.99 5.65
CA ASN A 61 -4.21 -3.50 6.74
C ASN A 61 -2.74 -3.61 6.34
N VAL A 62 -2.19 -2.54 5.79
CA VAL A 62 -0.81 -2.51 5.30
C VAL A 62 0.14 -2.42 6.48
N ILE A 63 1.07 -3.36 6.54
CA ILE A 63 2.08 -3.44 7.60
C ILE A 63 3.45 -3.34 6.96
N LYS A 64 4.27 -2.44 7.47
CA LYS A 64 5.67 -2.32 7.01
C LYS A 64 6.49 -3.47 7.58
N LEU A 65 7.21 -4.14 6.73
CA LEU A 65 8.06 -5.25 7.13
C LEU A 65 9.47 -4.80 7.47
#